data_9392db42ec044dd45ecd78b62d02334a
#
_entry.id   9392db42ec044dd45ecd78b62d02334a
#
_cell.length_a   1.000
_cell.length_b   1.000
_cell.length_c   1.000
_cell.angle_alpha   90.00
_cell.angle_beta   90.00
_cell.angle_gamma   90.00
#
_symmetry.space_group_name_H-M   'P 1'
#
loop_
_entity.id
_entity.type
_entity.pdbx_description
1 polymer ?
#
loop_
_entity_poly.entity_id
_entity_poly.type
_entity_poly.pdbx_seq_one_letter_code
_entity_poly.pdbx_strand_id
1 'polypeptide(L)'
;IYVPFWLFDADVAADGKYAATMVRTWSDAHYNYTETNHYSLLRSATMTYERVPVDGSSKLDDRLMQSLEPFDFKGAVDFQTAYLAGYLADRYDQSADISLEQANQRIRQSTENRLANTVQGYGNVRKEDGSIRLNNGEPIYVLYPVWLLNTSWQKKKYTFAMNGQTGKFVGDLPLDRTAYWTYFLSIFLVMTLLIYGLVWLFYWMM
;
A
#
# COMPACT_ATOMS: atom_id res chain seq x y z
N ILE A 1 -17.61 -1.07 16.84
CA ILE A 1 -18.43 -0.23 15.96
C ILE A 1 -18.57 -0.88 14.61
N TYR A 2 -19.74 -0.73 13.99
CA TYR A 2 -19.94 -1.04 12.57
C TYR A 2 -19.69 0.21 11.75
N VAL A 3 -18.77 0.11 10.78
CA VAL A 3 -18.36 1.21 9.91
C VAL A 3 -18.96 1.01 8.51
N PRO A 4 -19.53 2.06 7.91
CA PRO A 4 -20.10 2.00 6.57
C PRO A 4 -19.01 1.95 5.51
N PHE A 5 -19.16 1.04 4.55
CA PHE A 5 -18.32 0.96 3.36
C PHE A 5 -19.18 0.85 2.10
N TRP A 6 -18.66 1.40 1.03
CA TRP A 6 -19.11 1.14 -0.32
C TRP A 6 -18.18 0.15 -0.99
N LEU A 7 -18.72 -0.89 -1.60
CA LEU A 7 -17.97 -1.87 -2.37
C LEU A 7 -18.23 -1.65 -3.85
N PHE A 8 -17.17 -1.59 -4.63
CA PHE A 8 -17.23 -1.33 -6.07
C PHE A 8 -16.62 -2.48 -6.85
N ASP A 9 -17.34 -2.91 -7.87
CA ASP A 9 -16.85 -3.83 -8.90
C ASP A 9 -16.47 -3.03 -10.14
N ALA A 10 -15.41 -3.42 -10.83
CA ALA A 10 -15.02 -2.80 -12.09
C ALA A 10 -14.30 -3.77 -13.03
N ASP A 11 -14.72 -3.75 -14.29
CA ASP A 11 -13.98 -4.35 -15.38
C ASP A 11 -13.05 -3.31 -16.00
N VAL A 12 -11.80 -3.67 -16.17
CA VAL A 12 -10.74 -2.78 -16.63
C VAL A 12 -10.11 -3.30 -17.90
N ALA A 13 -10.04 -2.44 -18.91
CA ALA A 13 -9.20 -2.65 -20.08
C ALA A 13 -8.07 -1.61 -20.05
N ALA A 14 -6.83 -2.07 -20.06
CA ALA A 14 -5.67 -1.22 -19.92
C ALA A 14 -4.59 -1.52 -20.96
N ASP A 15 -4.00 -0.44 -21.47
CA ASP A 15 -2.86 -0.48 -22.39
C ASP A 15 -1.72 0.38 -21.82
N GLY A 16 -0.48 -0.06 -22.01
CA GLY A 16 0.70 0.68 -21.59
C GLY A 16 1.83 0.55 -22.59
N LYS A 17 2.48 1.67 -22.90
CA LYS A 17 3.72 1.74 -23.69
C LYS A 17 4.87 2.14 -22.78
N TYR A 18 5.93 1.37 -22.83
CA TYR A 18 7.11 1.56 -21.99
C TYR A 18 8.36 1.67 -22.84
N ALA A 19 9.23 2.63 -22.53
CA ALA A 19 10.61 2.65 -22.97
C ALA A 19 11.47 1.96 -21.92
N ALA A 20 12.32 1.06 -22.38
CA ALA A 20 13.23 0.33 -21.50
C ALA A 20 14.64 0.30 -22.09
N THR A 21 15.65 0.22 -21.21
CA THR A 21 17.04 0.10 -21.62
C THR A 21 17.70 -1.11 -20.96
N MET A 22 18.60 -1.74 -21.69
CA MET A 22 19.49 -2.74 -21.16
C MET A 22 20.93 -2.35 -21.46
N VAL A 23 21.72 -2.23 -20.41
CA VAL A 23 23.13 -1.84 -20.52
C VAL A 23 23.99 -3.08 -20.28
N ARG A 24 24.89 -3.32 -21.21
CA ARG A 24 25.93 -4.35 -21.10
C ARG A 24 27.29 -3.70 -21.15
N THR A 25 28.15 -4.04 -20.20
CA THR A 25 29.53 -3.54 -20.14
C THR A 25 30.50 -4.71 -20.18
N TRP A 26 31.58 -4.55 -20.95
CA TRP A 26 32.69 -5.49 -20.95
C TRP A 26 33.97 -4.72 -21.24
N SER A 27 35.14 -5.31 -20.99
CA SER A 27 36.44 -4.70 -21.25
C SER A 27 37.37 -5.69 -21.92
N ASP A 28 38.30 -5.15 -22.72
CA ASP A 28 39.46 -5.86 -23.17
C ASP A 28 40.75 -5.24 -22.55
N ALA A 29 41.91 -5.62 -23.05
CA ALA A 29 43.19 -5.14 -22.53
C ALA A 29 43.42 -3.61 -22.69
N HIS A 30 42.66 -2.92 -23.57
CA HIS A 30 42.89 -1.52 -23.95
C HIS A 30 41.66 -0.63 -23.72
N TYR A 31 40.44 -1.21 -23.74
CA TYR A 31 39.18 -0.43 -23.75
C TYR A 31 38.09 -1.03 -22.85
N ASN A 32 37.28 -0.13 -22.34
CA ASN A 32 36.00 -0.49 -21.69
C ASN A 32 34.86 -0.17 -22.68
N TYR A 33 34.00 -1.15 -22.91
CA TYR A 33 32.87 -1.04 -23.81
C TYR A 33 31.58 -0.96 -23.03
N THR A 34 30.67 -0.10 -23.49
CA THR A 34 29.32 0.00 -22.96
C THR A 34 28.35 -0.04 -24.14
N GLU A 35 27.51 -1.04 -24.16
CA GLU A 35 26.41 -1.19 -25.10
C GLU A 35 25.11 -0.86 -24.42
N THR A 36 24.30 0.04 -24.96
CA THR A 36 22.98 0.39 -24.46
C THR A 36 21.94 0.06 -25.51
N ASN A 37 21.12 -0.93 -25.22
CA ASN A 37 20.01 -1.32 -26.07
C ASN A 37 18.72 -0.66 -25.59
N HIS A 38 17.98 -0.06 -26.54
CA HIS A 38 16.71 0.60 -26.28
C HIS A 38 15.55 -0.26 -26.78
N TYR A 39 14.53 -0.42 -25.96
CA TYR A 39 13.35 -1.23 -26.25
C TYR A 39 12.08 -0.40 -26.10
N SER A 40 11.14 -0.60 -27.02
CA SER A 40 9.77 -0.13 -26.90
C SER A 40 8.88 -1.33 -26.63
N LEU A 41 8.18 -1.32 -25.48
CA LEU A 41 7.40 -2.44 -25.00
C LEU A 41 5.93 -2.05 -24.91
N LEU A 42 5.06 -2.87 -25.48
CA LEU A 42 3.62 -2.71 -25.39
C LEU A 42 3.07 -3.77 -24.43
N ARG A 43 2.16 -3.36 -23.56
CA ARG A 43 1.43 -4.25 -22.65
C ARG A 43 -0.04 -3.91 -22.70
N SER A 44 -0.86 -4.94 -22.84
CA SER A 44 -2.32 -4.83 -22.78
C SER A 44 -2.84 -5.89 -21.83
N ALA A 45 -3.82 -5.52 -21.02
CA ALA A 45 -4.46 -6.45 -20.11
C ALA A 45 -5.93 -6.09 -19.87
N THR A 46 -6.72 -7.13 -19.63
CA THR A 46 -8.06 -7.01 -19.04
C THR A 46 -8.02 -7.56 -17.63
N MET A 47 -8.66 -6.87 -16.69
CA MET A 47 -8.69 -7.24 -15.28
C MET A 47 -10.08 -6.98 -14.72
N THR A 48 -10.52 -7.84 -13.81
CA THR A 48 -11.72 -7.60 -13.02
C THR A 48 -11.33 -7.33 -11.59
N TYR A 49 -11.86 -6.27 -11.03
CA TYR A 49 -11.77 -5.93 -9.62
C TYR A 49 -13.11 -6.15 -8.98
N GLU A 50 -13.15 -6.94 -7.92
CA GLU A 50 -14.36 -7.25 -7.19
C GLU A 50 -14.31 -6.65 -5.79
N ARG A 51 -15.39 -5.99 -5.41
CA ARG A 51 -15.62 -5.51 -4.05
C ARG A 51 -14.49 -4.65 -3.49
N VAL A 52 -14.04 -3.69 -4.29
CA VAL A 52 -13.04 -2.70 -3.84
C VAL A 52 -13.69 -1.84 -2.76
N PRO A 53 -13.26 -1.94 -1.50
CA PRO A 53 -13.90 -1.24 -0.41
C PRO A 53 -13.44 0.22 -0.35
N VAL A 54 -14.38 1.12 -0.09
CA VAL A 54 -14.12 2.52 0.21
C VAL A 54 -14.94 2.90 1.44
N ASP A 55 -14.31 3.54 2.42
CA ASP A 55 -14.98 4.04 3.60
C ASP A 55 -16.05 5.07 3.22
N GLY A 56 -17.23 4.92 3.78
CA GLY A 56 -18.37 5.81 3.57
C GLY A 56 -18.52 6.89 4.65
N SER A 57 -17.55 7.03 5.57
CA SER A 57 -17.62 7.96 6.71
C SER A 57 -16.42 8.91 6.74
N SER A 58 -16.67 10.20 6.69
CA SER A 58 -15.64 11.23 6.85
C SER A 58 -15.11 11.39 8.29
N LYS A 59 -15.70 10.69 9.27
CA LYS A 59 -15.34 10.80 10.69
C LYS A 59 -14.11 9.99 11.06
N LEU A 60 -13.77 9.00 10.27
CA LEU A 60 -12.62 8.13 10.47
C LEU A 60 -11.52 8.50 9.47
N ASP A 61 -10.28 8.24 9.84
CA ASP A 61 -9.15 8.46 8.91
C ASP A 61 -9.17 7.39 7.82
N ASP A 62 -9.32 7.80 6.55
CA ASP A 62 -9.37 6.89 5.39
C ASP A 62 -8.15 5.96 5.33
N ARG A 63 -6.95 6.45 5.67
CA ARG A 63 -5.72 5.65 5.67
C ARG A 63 -5.76 4.58 6.75
N LEU A 64 -6.34 4.91 7.91
CA LEU A 64 -6.51 3.94 8.99
C LEU A 64 -7.48 2.85 8.54
N MET A 65 -8.62 3.22 7.94
CA MET A 65 -9.62 2.27 7.43
C MET A 65 -9.07 1.39 6.29
N GLN A 66 -8.35 1.97 5.33
CA GLN A 66 -7.69 1.22 4.26
C GLN A 66 -6.62 0.24 4.81
N SER A 67 -5.92 0.64 5.86
CA SER A 67 -4.93 -0.23 6.51
C SER A 67 -5.55 -1.45 7.19
N LEU A 68 -6.84 -1.45 7.50
CA LEU A 68 -7.56 -2.59 8.07
C LEU A 68 -7.89 -3.67 7.04
N GLU A 69 -7.87 -3.36 5.77
CA GLU A 69 -8.15 -4.35 4.72
C GLU A 69 -7.19 -5.57 4.78
N PRO A 70 -7.61 -6.74 4.34
CA PRO A 70 -8.86 -7.05 3.65
C PRO A 70 -10.03 -7.32 4.60
N PHE A 71 -11.25 -7.05 4.10
CA PHE A 71 -12.50 -7.52 4.68
C PHE A 71 -13.08 -8.64 3.83
N ASP A 72 -13.62 -9.69 4.48
CA ASP A 72 -14.28 -10.79 3.77
C ASP A 72 -15.80 -10.52 3.65
N PHE A 73 -16.28 -10.58 2.41
CA PHE A 73 -17.70 -10.43 2.11
C PHE A 73 -18.48 -11.75 2.20
N LYS A 74 -17.80 -12.91 2.18
CA LYS A 74 -18.47 -14.22 2.17
C LYS A 74 -19.40 -14.47 3.34
N GLY A 75 -19.10 -13.85 4.49
CA GLY A 75 -19.93 -13.93 5.68
C GLY A 75 -20.97 -12.83 5.81
N ALA A 76 -21.14 -11.98 4.78
CA ALA A 76 -22.13 -10.91 4.81
C ALA A 76 -23.56 -11.48 4.79
N VAL A 77 -24.43 -10.88 5.59
CA VAL A 77 -25.85 -11.20 5.69
C VAL A 77 -26.68 -9.96 5.47
N ASP A 78 -27.94 -10.13 5.06
CA ASP A 78 -28.84 -9.01 4.90
C ASP A 78 -29.00 -8.22 6.19
N PHE A 79 -28.99 -6.90 6.05
CA PHE A 79 -29.03 -6.01 7.20
C PHE A 79 -30.32 -6.17 8.01
N GLN A 80 -30.16 -6.38 9.31
CA GLN A 80 -31.23 -6.34 10.29
C GLN A 80 -30.78 -5.50 11.51
N THR A 81 -31.67 -4.63 11.99
CA THR A 81 -31.39 -3.75 13.14
C THR A 81 -31.00 -4.55 14.41
N ALA A 82 -31.47 -5.78 14.52
CA ALA A 82 -31.14 -6.67 15.64
C ALA A 82 -29.63 -6.97 15.74
N TYR A 83 -28.89 -6.97 14.62
CA TYR A 83 -27.44 -7.19 14.62
C TYR A 83 -26.64 -6.04 15.22
N LEU A 84 -27.25 -4.85 15.31
CA LEU A 84 -26.62 -3.70 15.95
C LEU A 84 -26.85 -3.62 17.46
N ALA A 85 -27.64 -4.54 18.03
CA ALA A 85 -27.92 -4.53 19.48
C ALA A 85 -26.64 -4.70 20.30
N GLY A 86 -26.32 -3.71 21.13
CA GLY A 86 -25.11 -3.68 21.95
C GLY A 86 -23.84 -3.15 21.22
N TYR A 87 -23.94 -2.74 19.96
CA TYR A 87 -22.85 -2.18 19.19
C TYR A 87 -23.16 -0.76 18.73
N LEU A 88 -22.11 0.03 18.55
CA LEU A 88 -22.23 1.31 17.86
C LEU A 88 -22.19 1.05 16.35
N ALA A 89 -23.01 1.78 15.60
CA ALA A 89 -22.96 1.80 14.15
C ALA A 89 -22.88 3.24 13.67
N ASP A 90 -22.04 3.49 12.70
CA ASP A 90 -22.00 4.77 12.00
C ASP A 90 -22.83 4.69 10.72
N ARG A 91 -23.33 5.84 10.28
CA ARG A 91 -24.03 5.98 9.00
C ARG A 91 -23.09 6.69 8.03
N TYR A 92 -23.14 6.29 6.78
CA TYR A 92 -22.39 6.98 5.74
C TYR A 92 -22.79 8.47 5.67
N ASP A 93 -21.82 9.32 5.47
CA ASP A 93 -21.95 10.75 5.15
C ASP A 93 -21.30 11.09 3.79
N GLN A 94 -20.58 10.12 3.21
CA GLN A 94 -20.08 10.17 1.84
C GLN A 94 -20.96 9.30 0.93
N SER A 95 -21.50 9.89 -0.12
CA SER A 95 -22.34 9.16 -1.09
C SER A 95 -21.51 8.18 -1.92
N ALA A 96 -22.20 7.20 -2.54
CA ALA A 96 -21.56 6.25 -3.44
C ALA A 96 -20.83 6.93 -4.61
N ASP A 97 -21.36 8.05 -5.13
CA ASP A 97 -20.73 8.78 -6.25
C ASP A 97 -19.38 9.39 -5.86
N ILE A 98 -19.28 9.95 -4.65
CA ILE A 98 -18.02 10.50 -4.14
C ILE A 98 -17.00 9.38 -3.90
N SER A 99 -17.45 8.29 -3.29
CA SER A 99 -16.62 7.13 -3.00
C SER A 99 -16.18 6.38 -4.28
N LEU A 100 -16.98 6.43 -5.35
CA LEU A 100 -16.64 5.84 -6.65
C LEU A 100 -15.36 6.45 -7.24
N GLU A 101 -15.17 7.75 -7.11
CA GLU A 101 -13.95 8.39 -7.63
C GLU A 101 -12.70 7.88 -6.89
N GLN A 102 -12.78 7.70 -5.58
CA GLN A 102 -11.70 7.12 -4.79
C GLN A 102 -11.44 5.64 -5.19
N ALA A 103 -12.50 4.85 -5.39
CA ALA A 103 -12.38 3.48 -5.89
C ALA A 103 -11.68 3.44 -7.25
N ASN A 104 -12.12 4.29 -8.19
CA ASN A 104 -11.55 4.38 -9.52
C ASN A 104 -10.07 4.77 -9.49
N GLN A 105 -9.68 5.69 -8.63
CA GLN A 105 -8.27 6.07 -8.45
C GLN A 105 -7.44 4.89 -7.93
N ARG A 106 -7.92 4.16 -6.94
CA ARG A 106 -7.25 2.95 -6.40
C ARG A 106 -7.10 1.86 -7.45
N ILE A 107 -8.18 1.61 -8.23
CA ILE A 107 -8.19 0.63 -9.32
C ILE A 107 -7.18 1.03 -10.41
N ARG A 108 -7.15 2.30 -10.82
CA ARG A 108 -6.18 2.81 -11.81
C ARG A 108 -4.75 2.61 -11.31
N GLN A 109 -4.45 3.01 -10.09
CA GLN A 109 -3.12 2.84 -9.50
C GLN A 109 -2.70 1.36 -9.44
N SER A 110 -3.61 0.48 -9.01
CA SER A 110 -3.35 -0.96 -8.94
C SER A 110 -3.11 -1.56 -10.33
N THR A 111 -3.90 -1.14 -11.32
CA THR A 111 -3.76 -1.56 -12.72
C THR A 111 -2.42 -1.12 -13.29
N GLU A 112 -2.03 0.14 -13.08
CA GLU A 112 -0.72 0.66 -13.52
C GLU A 112 0.44 -0.12 -12.91
N ASN A 113 0.38 -0.38 -11.61
CA ASN A 113 1.41 -1.16 -10.92
C ASN A 113 1.49 -2.60 -11.45
N ARG A 114 0.34 -3.22 -11.74
CA ARG A 114 0.32 -4.58 -12.31
C ARG A 114 0.91 -4.61 -13.72
N LEU A 115 0.57 -3.65 -14.59
CA LEU A 115 1.16 -3.53 -15.92
C LEU A 115 2.68 -3.28 -15.85
N ALA A 116 3.12 -2.34 -15.02
CA ALA A 116 4.53 -2.03 -14.83
C ALA A 116 5.32 -3.26 -14.33
N ASN A 117 4.74 -4.05 -13.43
CA ASN A 117 5.36 -5.27 -12.91
C ASN A 117 5.51 -6.38 -13.96
N THR A 118 4.81 -6.31 -15.10
CA THR A 118 5.03 -7.24 -16.22
C THR A 118 6.26 -6.90 -17.06
N VAL A 119 6.82 -5.71 -16.87
CA VAL A 119 8.00 -5.23 -17.61
C VAL A 119 9.24 -5.51 -16.77
N GLN A 120 9.73 -6.75 -16.81
CA GLN A 120 10.88 -7.22 -16.05
C GLN A 120 12.07 -7.55 -16.97
N GLY A 121 13.27 -7.60 -16.40
CA GLY A 121 14.49 -7.98 -17.11
C GLY A 121 15.21 -6.83 -17.80
N TYR A 122 14.79 -5.58 -17.60
CA TYR A 122 15.42 -4.37 -18.12
C TYR A 122 16.03 -3.54 -17.01
N GLY A 123 17.12 -2.82 -17.32
CA GLY A 123 17.83 -2.04 -16.30
C GLY A 123 17.12 -0.74 -15.91
N ASN A 124 16.48 -0.08 -16.87
CA ASN A 124 15.68 1.12 -16.63
C ASN A 124 14.40 1.04 -17.46
N VAL A 125 13.27 1.27 -16.80
CA VAL A 125 11.92 1.21 -17.41
C VAL A 125 11.19 2.50 -17.10
N ARG A 126 10.63 3.14 -18.14
CA ARG A 126 9.82 4.34 -18.02
C ARG A 126 8.53 4.18 -18.82
N LYS A 127 7.39 4.46 -18.21
CA LYS A 127 6.11 4.55 -18.92
C LYS A 127 6.13 5.79 -19.83
N GLU A 128 5.80 5.62 -21.11
CA GLU A 128 5.68 6.70 -22.08
C GLU A 128 4.23 7.12 -22.29
N ASP A 129 3.34 6.14 -22.42
CA ASP A 129 1.92 6.35 -22.71
C ASP A 129 1.08 5.19 -22.18
N GLY A 130 -0.22 5.36 -22.15
CA GLY A 130 -1.17 4.31 -21.81
C GLY A 130 -2.55 4.81 -21.52
N SER A 131 -3.52 3.93 -21.69
CA SER A 131 -4.92 4.19 -21.38
C SER A 131 -5.46 3.16 -20.40
N ILE A 132 -6.38 3.59 -19.53
CA ILE A 132 -7.12 2.72 -18.61
C ILE A 132 -8.58 3.10 -18.73
N ARG A 133 -9.37 2.15 -19.20
CA ARG A 133 -10.84 2.27 -19.32
C ARG A 133 -11.47 1.41 -18.23
N LEU A 134 -12.34 2.03 -17.45
CA LEU A 134 -13.07 1.40 -16.36
C LEU A 134 -14.54 1.28 -16.78
N ASN A 135 -15.11 0.12 -16.53
CA ASN A 135 -16.55 -0.13 -16.59
C ASN A 135 -16.99 -0.55 -15.19
N ASN A 136 -17.62 0.37 -14.47
CA ASN A 136 -18.02 0.17 -13.08
C ASN A 136 -19.36 -0.54 -12.98
N GLY A 137 -19.49 -1.46 -12.04
CA GLY A 137 -20.75 -2.06 -11.61
C GLY A 137 -21.51 -1.17 -10.62
N GLU A 138 -22.66 -1.66 -10.15
CA GLU A 138 -23.43 -0.98 -9.12
C GLU A 138 -22.75 -1.08 -7.75
N PRO A 139 -22.73 0.01 -6.96
CA PRO A 139 -22.13 0.02 -5.64
C PRO A 139 -22.96 -0.80 -4.63
N ILE A 140 -22.29 -1.56 -3.77
CA ILE A 140 -22.92 -2.32 -2.70
C ILE A 140 -22.60 -1.64 -1.37
N TYR A 141 -23.63 -1.31 -0.60
CA TYR A 141 -23.47 -0.75 0.75
C TYR A 141 -23.30 -1.88 1.77
N VAL A 142 -22.29 -1.78 2.63
CA VAL A 142 -22.02 -2.77 3.68
C VAL A 142 -21.61 -2.09 4.99
N LEU A 143 -21.79 -2.82 6.09
CA LEU A 143 -21.30 -2.46 7.41
C LEU A 143 -20.24 -3.48 7.84
N TYR A 144 -19.00 -3.03 8.03
CA TYR A 144 -17.93 -3.89 8.53
C TYR A 144 -17.65 -3.68 10.02
N PRO A 145 -17.39 -4.76 10.77
CA PRO A 145 -17.05 -4.67 12.19
C PRO A 145 -15.62 -4.14 12.37
N VAL A 146 -15.49 -3.06 13.11
CA VAL A 146 -14.19 -2.45 13.45
C VAL A 146 -14.14 -2.19 14.95
N TRP A 147 -13.04 -2.58 15.59
CA TRP A 147 -12.74 -2.18 16.95
C TRP A 147 -11.92 -0.91 16.94
N LEU A 148 -12.37 0.12 17.65
CA LEU A 148 -11.65 1.38 17.80
C LEU A 148 -11.22 1.56 19.25
N LEU A 149 -9.94 1.87 19.43
CA LEU A 149 -9.36 2.23 20.72
C LEU A 149 -8.75 3.63 20.63
N ASN A 150 -9.35 4.55 21.33
CA ASN A 150 -8.80 5.89 21.50
C ASN A 150 -8.12 6.01 22.85
N THR A 151 -6.85 6.38 22.84
CA THR A 151 -6.08 6.60 24.07
C THR A 151 -5.35 7.94 24.01
N SER A 152 -4.86 8.41 25.14
CA SER A 152 -4.06 9.60 25.19
C SER A 152 -2.76 9.34 25.96
N TRP A 153 -1.64 9.75 25.39
CA TRP A 153 -0.34 9.70 26.03
C TRP A 153 0.43 11.00 25.79
N GLN A 154 1.01 11.55 26.82
CA GLN A 154 1.70 12.86 26.79
C GLN A 154 0.86 13.97 26.14
N LYS A 155 -0.43 14.04 26.48
CA LYS A 155 -1.41 15.01 25.94
C LYS A 155 -1.70 14.89 24.43
N LYS A 156 -1.23 13.84 23.77
CA LYS A 156 -1.57 13.50 22.38
C LYS A 156 -2.58 12.36 22.36
N LYS A 157 -3.54 12.46 21.45
CA LYS A 157 -4.52 11.40 21.20
C LYS A 157 -3.95 10.43 20.17
N TYR A 158 -4.15 9.14 20.42
CA TYR A 158 -3.77 8.05 19.54
C TYR A 158 -5.00 7.20 19.28
N THR A 159 -5.24 6.92 18.02
CA THR A 159 -6.34 6.05 17.60
C THR A 159 -5.76 4.77 17.03
N PHE A 160 -6.25 3.66 17.56
CA PHE A 160 -5.95 2.34 17.05
C PHE A 160 -7.23 1.73 16.53
N ALA A 161 -7.11 0.92 15.50
CA ALA A 161 -8.23 0.19 14.94
C ALA A 161 -7.86 -1.28 14.74
N MET A 162 -8.85 -2.14 14.85
CA MET A 162 -8.69 -3.57 14.58
C MET A 162 -9.85 -4.04 13.71
N ASN A 163 -9.51 -4.77 12.65
CA ASN A 163 -10.50 -5.43 11.82
C ASN A 163 -11.20 -6.54 12.65
N GLY A 164 -12.52 -6.42 12.80
CA GLY A 164 -13.31 -7.35 13.61
C GLY A 164 -13.44 -8.75 13.02
N GLN A 165 -13.09 -8.95 11.75
CA GLN A 165 -13.11 -10.26 11.10
C GLN A 165 -11.75 -10.97 11.18
N THR A 166 -10.67 -10.24 10.91
CA THR A 166 -9.32 -10.81 10.75
C THR A 166 -8.44 -10.64 11.99
N GLY A 167 -8.82 -9.74 12.91
CA GLY A 167 -7.99 -9.35 14.05
C GLY A 167 -6.78 -8.47 13.66
N LYS A 168 -6.67 -8.03 12.40
CA LYS A 168 -5.59 -7.15 11.96
C LYS A 168 -5.67 -5.82 12.71
N PHE A 169 -4.62 -5.53 13.47
CA PHE A 169 -4.51 -4.34 14.31
C PHE A 169 -3.60 -3.31 13.67
N VAL A 170 -4.05 -2.06 13.64
CA VAL A 170 -3.31 -0.93 13.07
C VAL A 170 -3.45 0.30 13.97
N GLY A 171 -2.48 1.20 13.89
CA GLY A 171 -2.50 2.47 14.60
C GLY A 171 -1.12 3.10 14.66
N ASP A 172 -1.08 4.38 14.98
CA ASP A 172 0.16 5.14 15.11
C ASP A 172 0.73 4.98 16.52
N LEU A 173 1.83 4.26 16.63
CA LEU A 173 2.55 4.14 17.89
C LEU A 173 3.43 5.37 18.13
N PRO A 174 3.45 5.92 19.37
CA PRO A 174 4.39 6.98 19.71
C PRO A 174 5.82 6.43 19.66
N LEU A 175 6.68 7.11 18.90
CA LEU A 175 8.10 6.83 18.89
C LEU A 175 8.76 7.38 20.15
N ASP A 176 9.41 6.52 20.94
CA ASP A 176 10.31 6.95 22.00
C ASP A 176 11.64 7.41 21.40
N ARG A 177 11.74 8.73 21.18
CA ARG A 177 12.94 9.34 20.62
C ARG A 177 14.19 9.13 21.49
N THR A 178 14.01 9.05 22.79
CA THR A 178 15.14 8.83 23.72
C THR A 178 15.68 7.42 23.56
N ALA A 179 14.82 6.42 23.59
CA ALA A 179 15.22 5.03 23.33
C ALA A 179 15.84 4.88 21.94
N TYR A 180 15.22 5.48 20.90
CA TYR A 180 15.77 5.43 19.54
C TYR A 180 17.22 5.94 19.48
N TRP A 181 17.49 7.14 20.01
CA TRP A 181 18.83 7.70 19.97
C TRP A 181 19.81 6.94 20.85
N THR A 182 19.38 6.39 21.98
CA THR A 182 20.21 5.54 22.83
C THR A 182 20.65 4.27 22.11
N TYR A 183 19.73 3.57 21.48
CA TYR A 183 20.05 2.38 20.68
C TYR A 183 20.93 2.72 19.47
N PHE A 184 20.61 3.80 18.76
CA PHE A 184 21.39 4.23 17.60
C PHE A 184 22.85 4.53 17.99
N LEU A 185 23.06 5.33 19.03
CA LEU A 185 24.41 5.66 19.50
C LEU A 185 25.17 4.45 20.03
N SER A 186 24.51 3.55 20.73
CA SER A 186 25.17 2.33 21.24
C SER A 186 25.62 1.42 20.10
N ILE A 187 24.77 1.19 19.09
CA ILE A 187 25.12 0.39 17.91
C ILE A 187 26.24 1.08 17.11
N PHE A 188 26.14 2.41 16.91
CA PHE A 188 27.16 3.18 16.21
C PHE A 188 28.53 3.05 16.89
N LEU A 189 28.59 3.17 18.22
CA LEU A 189 29.82 3.06 18.99
C LEU A 189 30.43 1.66 18.86
N VAL A 190 29.61 0.61 19.01
CA VAL A 190 30.08 -0.78 18.85
C VAL A 190 30.63 -1.02 17.45
N MET A 191 29.90 -0.57 16.41
CA MET A 191 30.36 -0.73 15.02
C MET A 191 31.65 0.03 14.73
N THR A 192 31.78 1.24 15.29
CA THR A 192 33.02 2.03 15.15
C THR A 192 34.21 1.35 15.78
N LEU A 193 34.05 0.78 16.99
CA LEU A 193 35.10 0.02 17.67
C LEU A 193 35.50 -1.25 16.90
N LEU A 194 34.52 -1.96 16.33
CA LEU A 194 34.78 -3.14 15.50
C LEU A 194 35.56 -2.79 14.24
N ILE A 195 35.15 -1.72 13.52
CA ILE A 195 35.84 -1.26 12.31
C ILE A 195 37.26 -0.83 12.66
N TYR A 196 37.44 -0.03 13.73
CA TYR A 196 38.76 0.38 14.18
C TYR A 196 39.66 -0.81 14.53
N GLY A 197 39.10 -1.79 15.25
CA GLY A 197 39.87 -3.03 15.59
C GLY A 197 40.26 -3.83 14.36
N LEU A 198 39.37 -3.94 13.36
CA LEU A 198 39.68 -4.61 12.08
C LEU A 198 40.78 -3.90 11.30
N VAL A 199 40.71 -2.57 11.22
CA VAL A 199 41.75 -1.76 10.54
C VAL A 199 43.07 -1.88 11.23
N TRP A 200 43.10 -1.85 12.58
CA TRP A 200 44.31 -2.03 13.36
C TRP A 200 44.92 -3.42 13.19
N LEU A 201 44.08 -4.48 13.21
CA LEU A 201 44.51 -5.87 12.98
C LEU A 201 45.10 -6.02 11.56
N PHE A 202 44.45 -5.43 10.54
CA PHE A 202 44.98 -5.48 9.18
C PHE A 202 46.31 -4.77 9.05
N TYR A 203 46.46 -3.62 9.70
CA TYR A 203 47.75 -2.89 9.72
C TYR A 203 48.86 -3.66 10.42
N TRP A 204 48.52 -4.44 11.45
CA TRP A 204 49.52 -5.25 12.18
C TRP A 204 49.92 -6.52 11.41
N MET A 205 49.07 -7.02 10.51
CA MET A 205 49.35 -8.20 9.68
C MET A 205 50.15 -7.87 8.40
N MET A 206 50.22 -6.62 7.99
CA MET A 206 51.06 -6.14 6.88
C MET A 206 52.46 -5.74 7.35
#